data_64783a4efb070993c110c4d9535e39ab
#
_entry.id   64783a4efb070993c110c4d9535e39ab
#
_cell.length_a   1.000
_cell.length_b   1.000
_cell.length_c   1.000
_cell.angle_alpha   90.00
_cell.angle_beta   90.00
_cell.angle_gamma   90.00
#
_symmetry.space_group_name_H-M   'P 1'
#
loop_
_entity.id
_entity.type
_entity.pdbx_description
1 polymer ?
#
loop_
_entity_poly.entity_id
_entity_poly.type
_entity_poly.pdbx_seq_one_letter_code
_entity_poly.pdbx_strand_id
1 'polypeptide(L)'
;MTRLEAEARVTITALVSRGISNTAVARLLGVSEGTVRYHVARMTAGAVDGRSSKQPKAATVAGAIEHWREMHGEGPINLAALHDWLVAEHGYSGSPRSVQRFWAKHYPAPALRARRRVETPPGAQAQADWAHFQGVIIGDEAKDLLAFKMVLSHSRKDAIVWSESKDMLAWLGCHTQAFRRLGGVPATVRIDNEKTAVVKGAGAWGVINKSYRRYATTLRFHVDACPPRQPQCKGKIERRVRDQRFAIDPQKWSWSDIAELQRWTDAQLLARADKLICPATGRTVAESWAAECAKLTPLAGDPAGAFR
;
A
#
# COMPACT_ATOMS: atom_id res chain seq x y z
N MET A 1 -24.91 26.79 14.06
CA MET A 1 -25.98 26.12 13.30
C MET A 1 -25.49 24.75 12.85
N THR A 2 -26.06 23.70 13.38
CA THR A 2 -25.74 22.33 12.99
C THR A 2 -26.20 22.11 11.55
N ARG A 3 -25.27 21.69 10.68
CA ARG A 3 -25.53 21.48 9.25
C ARG A 3 -26.40 20.22 9.10
N LEU A 4 -27.63 20.38 8.61
CA LEU A 4 -28.49 19.24 8.28
C LEU A 4 -27.88 18.41 7.14
N GLU A 5 -27.79 17.12 7.35
CA GLU A 5 -27.38 16.16 6.32
C GLU A 5 -28.43 16.04 5.21
N ALA A 6 -28.02 15.52 4.05
CA ALA A 6 -28.90 15.38 2.89
C ALA A 6 -30.17 14.56 3.20
N GLU A 7 -29.99 13.48 3.99
CA GLU A 7 -31.05 12.58 4.42
C GLU A 7 -32.10 13.28 5.29
N ALA A 8 -31.67 14.13 6.25
CA ALA A 8 -32.57 14.89 7.09
C ALA A 8 -33.40 15.90 6.28
N ARG A 9 -32.88 16.45 5.20
CA ARG A 9 -33.62 17.34 4.28
C ARG A 9 -34.69 16.58 3.50
N VAL A 10 -34.38 15.36 3.03
CA VAL A 10 -35.37 14.48 2.38
C VAL A 10 -36.48 14.10 3.35
N THR A 11 -36.14 13.83 4.61
CA THR A 11 -37.11 13.52 5.67
C THR A 11 -38.02 14.70 5.97
N ILE A 12 -37.49 15.94 6.07
CA ILE A 12 -38.32 17.17 6.23
C ILE A 12 -39.36 17.25 5.11
N THR A 13 -38.90 17.09 3.87
CA THR A 13 -39.77 17.13 2.69
C THR A 13 -40.87 16.08 2.77
N ALA A 14 -40.54 14.85 3.06
CA ALA A 14 -41.46 13.73 3.11
C ALA A 14 -42.52 13.88 4.25
N LEU A 15 -42.12 14.41 5.40
CA LEU A 15 -43.03 14.58 6.54
C LEU A 15 -43.95 15.78 6.37
N VAL A 16 -43.44 16.89 5.88
CA VAL A 16 -44.23 18.09 5.63
C VAL A 16 -45.24 17.85 4.49
N SER A 17 -44.87 17.16 3.42
CA SER A 17 -45.82 16.79 2.35
C SER A 17 -46.94 15.86 2.81
N ARG A 18 -46.76 15.17 3.94
CA ARG A 18 -47.81 14.37 4.62
C ARG A 18 -48.63 15.14 5.62
N GLY A 19 -48.49 16.48 5.68
CA GLY A 19 -49.28 17.35 6.54
C GLY A 19 -48.78 17.43 7.98
N ILE A 20 -47.58 16.92 8.31
CA ILE A 20 -47.02 17.03 9.65
C ILE A 20 -46.52 18.46 9.86
N SER A 21 -46.88 19.09 11.02
CA SER A 21 -46.51 20.46 11.30
C SER A 21 -44.99 20.64 11.45
N ASN A 22 -44.49 21.83 11.06
CA ASN A 22 -43.03 22.13 11.16
C ASN A 22 -42.49 21.96 12.58
N THR A 23 -43.28 22.26 13.59
CA THR A 23 -42.94 22.11 15.02
C THR A 23 -42.77 20.61 15.38
N ALA A 24 -43.65 19.74 14.89
CA ALA A 24 -43.55 18.29 15.11
C ALA A 24 -42.35 17.68 14.40
N VAL A 25 -42.10 18.10 13.14
CA VAL A 25 -40.90 17.68 12.38
C VAL A 25 -39.60 18.15 13.07
N ALA A 26 -39.59 19.40 13.56
CA ALA A 26 -38.46 19.96 14.30
C ALA A 26 -38.10 19.12 15.54
N ARG A 27 -39.15 18.75 16.32
CA ARG A 27 -39.01 17.92 17.52
C ARG A 27 -38.50 16.51 17.18
N LEU A 28 -39.06 15.91 16.12
CA LEU A 28 -38.68 14.58 15.66
C LEU A 28 -37.21 14.51 15.22
N LEU A 29 -36.73 15.55 14.53
CA LEU A 29 -35.36 15.59 13.96
C LEU A 29 -34.35 16.26 14.90
N GLY A 30 -34.75 16.72 16.09
CA GLY A 30 -33.85 17.37 17.03
C GLY A 30 -33.27 18.70 16.51
N VAL A 31 -34.03 19.43 15.68
CA VAL A 31 -33.63 20.72 15.09
C VAL A 31 -34.58 21.85 15.49
N SER A 32 -34.19 23.10 15.24
CA SER A 32 -35.08 24.21 15.47
C SER A 32 -36.22 24.27 14.43
N GLU A 33 -37.38 24.74 14.82
CA GLU A 33 -38.51 24.93 13.90
C GLU A 33 -38.15 25.90 12.76
N GLY A 34 -37.35 26.93 13.06
CA GLY A 34 -36.81 27.85 12.06
C GLY A 34 -35.97 27.15 10.98
N THR A 35 -35.25 26.09 11.35
CA THR A 35 -34.51 25.27 10.37
C THR A 35 -35.44 24.50 9.44
N VAL A 36 -36.51 23.92 9.97
CA VAL A 36 -37.52 23.22 9.17
C VAL A 36 -38.22 24.22 8.23
N ARG A 37 -38.68 25.37 8.74
CA ARG A 37 -39.33 26.44 7.96
C ARG A 37 -38.42 26.93 6.82
N TYR A 38 -37.15 27.15 7.09
CA TYR A 38 -36.17 27.54 6.06
C TYR A 38 -36.07 26.49 4.94
N HIS A 39 -35.98 25.20 5.27
CA HIS A 39 -35.88 24.14 4.26
C HIS A 39 -37.19 23.98 3.49
N VAL A 40 -38.35 24.10 4.13
CA VAL A 40 -39.65 24.07 3.48
C VAL A 40 -39.82 25.26 2.49
N ALA A 41 -39.49 26.47 2.92
CA ALA A 41 -39.55 27.64 2.05
C ALA A 41 -38.62 27.51 0.83
N ARG A 42 -37.41 27.00 1.00
CA ARG A 42 -36.50 26.74 -0.12
C ARG A 42 -37.06 25.69 -1.09
N MET A 43 -37.67 24.64 -0.57
CA MET A 43 -38.28 23.58 -1.38
C MET A 43 -39.45 24.12 -2.19
N THR A 44 -40.37 24.89 -1.54
CA THR A 44 -41.50 25.52 -2.22
C THR A 44 -41.05 26.50 -3.31
N ALA A 45 -39.93 27.19 -3.07
CA ALA A 45 -39.34 28.12 -4.05
C ALA A 45 -38.53 27.39 -5.16
N GLY A 46 -38.48 26.06 -5.18
CA GLY A 46 -37.64 25.29 -6.14
C GLY A 46 -36.15 25.64 -6.07
N ALA A 47 -35.69 26.13 -4.91
CA ALA A 47 -34.34 26.67 -4.78
C ALA A 47 -33.27 25.58 -4.90
N VAL A 48 -32.51 25.61 -5.97
CA VAL A 48 -31.35 24.72 -6.21
C VAL A 48 -30.22 25.10 -5.23
N ASP A 49 -29.50 24.07 -4.73
CA ASP A 49 -28.31 24.31 -3.91
C ASP A 49 -27.22 24.92 -4.79
N GLY A 50 -26.97 26.22 -4.66
CA GLY A 50 -25.99 26.98 -5.45
C GLY A 50 -24.54 26.46 -5.31
N ARG A 51 -24.31 25.50 -4.39
CA ARG A 51 -23.03 24.81 -4.28
C ARG A 51 -22.89 23.71 -5.34
N SER A 52 -24.00 23.09 -5.75
CA SER A 52 -23.97 22.05 -6.81
C SER A 52 -23.78 22.67 -8.21
N SER A 53 -24.13 23.94 -8.38
CA SER A 53 -23.99 24.67 -9.65
C SER A 53 -22.59 25.34 -9.82
N LYS A 54 -21.80 25.47 -8.74
CA LYS A 54 -20.45 26.05 -8.83
C LYS A 54 -19.53 25.10 -9.57
N GLN A 55 -19.10 25.51 -10.73
CA GLN A 55 -18.07 24.80 -11.48
C GLN A 55 -16.68 24.99 -10.83
N PRO A 56 -15.83 23.94 -10.78
CA PRO A 56 -14.43 24.09 -10.37
C PRO A 56 -13.72 25.08 -11.30
N LYS A 57 -12.78 25.88 -10.79
CA LYS A 57 -11.95 26.74 -11.64
C LYS A 57 -11.27 25.97 -12.80
N ALA A 58 -10.93 24.69 -12.59
CA ALA A 58 -10.38 23.82 -13.61
C ALA A 58 -11.29 23.60 -14.85
N ALA A 59 -12.58 23.93 -14.74
CA ALA A 59 -13.48 23.88 -15.91
C ALA A 59 -13.09 24.87 -17.02
N THR A 60 -12.40 25.96 -16.68
CA THR A 60 -11.91 26.93 -17.69
C THR A 60 -10.81 26.36 -18.59
N VAL A 61 -10.13 25.31 -18.16
CA VAL A 61 -9.05 24.63 -18.89
C VAL A 61 -9.42 23.18 -19.24
N ALA A 62 -10.72 22.88 -19.35
CA ALA A 62 -11.22 21.52 -19.60
C ALA A 62 -10.63 20.90 -20.86
N GLY A 63 -10.50 21.65 -21.97
CA GLY A 63 -9.90 21.18 -23.21
C GLY A 63 -8.42 20.80 -23.07
N ALA A 64 -7.66 21.58 -22.28
CA ALA A 64 -6.26 21.25 -21.99
C ALA A 64 -6.14 19.97 -21.14
N ILE A 65 -7.04 19.77 -20.18
CA ILE A 65 -7.10 18.55 -19.35
C ILE A 65 -7.40 17.33 -20.23
N GLU A 66 -8.33 17.46 -21.19
CA GLU A 66 -8.65 16.37 -22.12
C GLU A 66 -7.46 16.03 -23.00
N HIS A 67 -6.81 17.04 -23.58
CA HIS A 67 -5.60 16.86 -24.39
C HIS A 67 -4.45 16.18 -23.59
N TRP A 68 -4.25 16.57 -22.33
CA TRP A 68 -3.30 15.89 -21.46
C TRP A 68 -3.64 14.41 -21.29
N ARG A 69 -4.92 14.10 -21.09
CA ARG A 69 -5.40 12.73 -20.95
C ARG A 69 -5.12 11.88 -22.18
N GLU A 70 -5.38 12.43 -23.36
CA GLU A 70 -5.12 11.76 -24.65
C GLU A 70 -3.63 11.47 -24.86
N MET A 71 -2.75 12.41 -24.52
CA MET A 71 -1.30 12.24 -24.62
C MET A 71 -0.74 11.15 -23.69
N HIS A 72 -1.34 10.96 -22.50
CA HIS A 72 -0.82 10.05 -21.47
C HIS A 72 -1.55 8.70 -21.41
N GLY A 73 -2.58 8.48 -22.24
CA GLY A 73 -3.32 7.23 -22.35
C GLY A 73 -4.13 6.85 -21.11
N GLU A 74 -4.56 5.59 -21.05
CA GLU A 74 -5.44 5.06 -19.96
C GLU A 74 -4.72 4.73 -18.64
N GLY A 75 -3.45 5.05 -18.50
CA GLY A 75 -2.66 4.78 -17.31
C GLY A 75 -3.06 5.65 -16.10
N PRO A 76 -2.52 5.36 -14.91
CA PRO A 76 -2.73 6.19 -13.72
C PRO A 76 -2.11 7.58 -13.92
N ILE A 77 -2.94 8.61 -14.03
CA ILE A 77 -2.52 9.99 -14.28
C ILE A 77 -2.03 10.66 -13.00
N ASN A 78 -0.86 11.30 -13.10
CA ASN A 78 -0.32 12.12 -12.04
C ASN A 78 -0.97 13.52 -12.07
N LEU A 79 -1.97 13.75 -11.22
CA LEU A 79 -2.69 15.02 -11.15
C LEU A 79 -1.84 16.20 -10.66
N ALA A 80 -0.72 15.96 -9.99
CA ALA A 80 0.22 17.02 -9.64
C ALA A 80 0.99 17.49 -10.88
N ALA A 81 1.51 16.56 -11.69
CA ALA A 81 2.16 16.88 -12.94
C ALA A 81 1.21 17.56 -13.93
N LEU A 82 -0.05 17.12 -14.01
CA LEU A 82 -1.09 17.80 -14.77
C LEU A 82 -1.29 19.24 -14.31
N HIS A 83 -1.37 19.49 -13.00
CA HIS A 83 -1.51 20.84 -12.47
C HIS A 83 -0.32 21.74 -12.85
N ASP A 84 0.91 21.24 -12.68
CA ASP A 84 2.14 21.98 -12.97
C ASP A 84 2.20 22.33 -14.48
N TRP A 85 1.84 21.41 -15.35
CA TRP A 85 1.74 21.64 -16.79
C TRP A 85 0.67 22.68 -17.15
N LEU A 86 -0.52 22.62 -16.50
CA LEU A 86 -1.59 23.61 -16.71
C LEU A 86 -1.15 25.01 -16.29
N VAL A 87 -0.35 25.14 -15.23
CA VAL A 87 0.22 26.41 -14.80
C VAL A 87 1.22 26.93 -15.82
N ALA A 88 2.15 26.06 -16.26
CA ALA A 88 3.23 26.44 -17.17
C ALA A 88 2.74 26.78 -18.57
N GLU A 89 1.90 25.92 -19.17
CA GLU A 89 1.54 26.02 -20.59
C GLU A 89 0.20 26.74 -20.84
N HIS A 90 -0.71 26.77 -19.85
CA HIS A 90 -2.06 27.33 -20.00
C HIS A 90 -2.38 28.46 -19.02
N GLY A 91 -1.39 28.96 -18.25
CA GLY A 91 -1.54 30.08 -17.34
C GLY A 91 -2.61 29.83 -16.24
N TYR A 92 -2.82 28.56 -15.87
CA TYR A 92 -3.85 28.19 -14.90
C TYR A 92 -3.52 28.71 -13.50
N SER A 93 -4.39 29.55 -12.94
CA SER A 93 -4.20 30.15 -11.60
C SER A 93 -5.00 29.47 -10.48
N GLY A 94 -5.62 28.32 -10.76
CA GLY A 94 -6.41 27.58 -9.78
C GLY A 94 -5.56 26.63 -8.94
N SER A 95 -6.10 26.20 -7.79
CA SER A 95 -5.40 25.26 -6.90
C SER A 95 -5.37 23.83 -7.48
N PRO A 96 -4.37 22.99 -7.07
CA PRO A 96 -4.33 21.56 -7.40
C PRO A 96 -5.63 20.83 -7.02
N ARG A 97 -6.27 21.25 -5.92
CA ARG A 97 -7.53 20.67 -5.46
C ARG A 97 -8.72 20.97 -6.40
N SER A 98 -8.67 22.06 -7.15
CA SER A 98 -9.66 22.35 -8.20
C SER A 98 -9.53 21.37 -9.37
N VAL A 99 -8.30 21.05 -9.79
CA VAL A 99 -7.99 20.02 -10.82
C VAL A 99 -8.45 18.64 -10.34
N GLN A 100 -8.12 18.27 -9.11
CA GLN A 100 -8.57 17.00 -8.51
C GLN A 100 -10.10 16.84 -8.49
N ARG A 101 -10.83 17.91 -8.12
CA ARG A 101 -12.31 17.90 -8.09
C ARG A 101 -12.90 17.81 -9.49
N PHE A 102 -12.33 18.55 -10.45
CA PHE A 102 -12.74 18.47 -11.84
C PHE A 102 -12.52 17.06 -12.38
N TRP A 103 -11.31 16.51 -12.19
CA TRP A 103 -10.96 15.15 -12.61
C TRP A 103 -11.90 14.09 -12.02
N ALA A 104 -12.12 14.11 -10.72
CA ALA A 104 -12.99 13.15 -10.03
C ALA A 104 -14.45 13.21 -10.52
N LYS A 105 -14.91 14.40 -10.97
CA LYS A 105 -16.27 14.59 -11.50
C LYS A 105 -16.40 14.09 -12.93
N HIS A 106 -15.41 14.35 -13.79
CA HIS A 106 -15.50 14.09 -15.24
C HIS A 106 -14.90 12.75 -15.65
N TYR A 107 -13.92 12.27 -14.88
CA TYR A 107 -13.22 10.99 -15.10
C TYR A 107 -13.24 10.16 -13.82
N PRO A 108 -14.43 9.72 -13.37
CA PRO A 108 -14.54 8.92 -12.16
C PRO A 108 -13.75 7.62 -12.33
N ALA A 109 -12.88 7.33 -11.37
CA ALA A 109 -12.22 6.05 -11.31
C ALA A 109 -13.28 4.93 -11.26
N PRO A 110 -13.06 3.78 -11.93
CA PRO A 110 -13.97 2.66 -11.82
C PRO A 110 -14.19 2.31 -10.35
N ALA A 111 -15.43 1.98 -10.00
CA ALA A 111 -15.80 1.67 -8.63
C ALA A 111 -14.84 0.62 -8.06
N LEU A 112 -14.10 0.99 -7.03
CA LEU A 112 -13.21 0.07 -6.35
C LEU A 112 -14.08 -1.04 -5.76
N ARG A 113 -13.95 -2.25 -6.27
CA ARG A 113 -14.57 -3.42 -5.63
C ARG A 113 -14.05 -3.47 -4.20
N ALA A 114 -14.96 -3.44 -3.23
CA ALA A 114 -14.62 -3.60 -1.83
C ALA A 114 -13.82 -4.91 -1.67
N ARG A 115 -12.52 -4.79 -1.41
CA ARG A 115 -11.65 -5.95 -1.17
C ARG A 115 -11.63 -6.17 0.33
N ARG A 116 -12.15 -7.33 0.76
CA ARG A 116 -12.02 -7.76 2.14
C ARG A 116 -10.53 -7.86 2.49
N ARG A 117 -10.10 -7.08 3.46
CA ARG A 117 -8.75 -7.19 4.00
C ARG A 117 -8.70 -8.44 4.87
N VAL A 118 -8.04 -9.48 4.38
CA VAL A 118 -7.79 -10.70 5.17
C VAL A 118 -6.49 -10.50 5.92
N GLU A 119 -6.58 -10.39 7.24
CA GLU A 119 -5.41 -10.36 8.09
C GLU A 119 -4.91 -11.79 8.33
N THR A 120 -3.59 -11.95 8.30
CA THR A 120 -2.92 -13.24 8.49
C THR A 120 -2.65 -13.44 9.97
N PRO A 121 -2.91 -14.63 10.54
CA PRO A 121 -2.54 -14.92 11.94
C PRO A 121 -1.04 -14.73 12.21
N PRO A 122 -0.64 -14.45 13.48
CA PRO A 122 0.76 -14.34 13.86
C PRO A 122 1.54 -15.61 13.51
N GLY A 123 2.76 -15.46 12.96
CA GLY A 123 3.64 -16.56 12.59
C GLY A 123 3.21 -17.37 11.35
N ALA A 124 2.01 -17.11 10.79
CA ALA A 124 1.47 -17.96 9.73
C ALA A 124 2.15 -17.73 8.37
N GLN A 125 2.55 -16.49 8.04
CA GLN A 125 3.07 -16.20 6.70
C GLN A 125 4.07 -15.06 6.68
N ALA A 126 5.12 -15.23 5.86
CA ALA A 126 5.94 -14.14 5.33
C ALA A 126 5.81 -14.06 3.82
N GLN A 127 6.16 -12.91 3.26
CA GLN A 127 6.28 -12.69 1.81
C GLN A 127 7.72 -12.30 1.50
N ALA A 128 8.31 -12.90 0.46
CA ALA A 128 9.67 -12.63 0.02
C ALA A 128 9.69 -12.14 -1.43
N ASP A 129 10.60 -11.20 -1.71
CA ASP A 129 10.79 -10.61 -3.04
C ASP A 129 12.20 -10.04 -3.19
N TRP A 130 12.65 -9.86 -4.44
CA TRP A 130 13.89 -9.19 -4.79
C TRP A 130 13.63 -7.75 -5.25
N ALA A 131 14.53 -6.85 -4.89
CA ALA A 131 14.62 -5.53 -5.48
C ALA A 131 16.04 -5.31 -6.01
N HIS A 132 16.16 -4.64 -7.16
CA HIS A 132 17.45 -4.35 -7.81
C HIS A 132 17.82 -2.89 -7.57
N PHE A 133 19.08 -2.66 -7.22
CA PHE A 133 19.70 -1.35 -7.04
C PHE A 133 20.97 -1.30 -7.87
N GLN A 134 21.02 -0.41 -8.84
CA GLN A 134 22.15 -0.26 -9.76
C GLN A 134 23.10 0.84 -9.27
N GLY A 135 24.39 0.65 -9.43
CA GLY A 135 25.38 1.69 -9.18
C GLY A 135 25.50 2.11 -7.71
N VAL A 136 25.32 1.19 -6.76
CA VAL A 136 25.59 1.43 -5.33
C VAL A 136 27.10 1.50 -5.11
N ILE A 137 27.58 2.56 -4.48
CA ILE A 137 29.01 2.75 -4.21
C ILE A 137 29.43 1.90 -3.02
N ILE A 138 30.26 0.90 -3.26
CA ILE A 138 30.87 0.01 -2.25
C ILE A 138 32.40 0.11 -2.36
N GLY A 139 33.05 0.63 -1.33
CA GLY A 139 34.44 1.07 -1.47
C GLY A 139 34.54 2.17 -2.51
N ASP A 140 35.39 1.96 -3.51
CA ASP A 140 35.59 2.88 -4.64
C ASP A 140 34.87 2.44 -5.92
N GLU A 141 34.03 1.39 -5.86
CA GLU A 141 33.38 0.78 -7.02
C GLU A 141 31.86 0.96 -7.00
N ALA A 142 31.29 1.23 -8.17
CA ALA A 142 29.84 1.17 -8.36
C ALA A 142 29.41 -0.27 -8.64
N LYS A 143 28.58 -0.84 -7.76
CA LYS A 143 28.09 -2.23 -7.86
C LYS A 143 26.59 -2.30 -8.02
N ASP A 144 26.12 -3.25 -8.79
CA ASP A 144 24.71 -3.60 -8.84
C ASP A 144 24.40 -4.59 -7.70
N LEU A 145 23.54 -4.18 -6.79
CA LEU A 145 23.14 -4.97 -5.64
C LEU A 145 21.70 -5.44 -5.72
N LEU A 146 21.45 -6.56 -5.11
CA LEU A 146 20.15 -7.17 -4.94
C LEU A 146 19.74 -7.09 -3.47
N ALA A 147 18.57 -6.52 -3.20
CA ALA A 147 17.97 -6.54 -1.88
C ALA A 147 16.95 -7.68 -1.80
N PHE A 148 17.30 -8.73 -1.09
CA PHE A 148 16.34 -9.75 -0.70
C PHE A 148 15.49 -9.20 0.45
N LYS A 149 14.21 -9.08 0.23
CA LYS A 149 13.28 -8.54 1.21
C LYS A 149 12.30 -9.60 1.67
N MET A 150 12.13 -9.72 2.98
CA MET A 150 11.12 -10.58 3.60
C MET A 150 10.29 -9.77 4.59
N VAL A 151 8.96 -9.95 4.56
CA VAL A 151 8.01 -9.23 5.44
C VAL A 151 7.07 -10.23 6.10
N LEU A 152 6.97 -10.21 7.42
CA LEU A 152 5.93 -10.95 8.15
C LEU A 152 4.55 -10.38 7.83
N SER A 153 3.61 -11.25 7.45
CA SER A 153 2.29 -10.82 6.98
C SER A 153 1.39 -10.31 8.09
N HIS A 154 1.65 -10.63 9.36
CA HIS A 154 0.90 -10.14 10.52
C HIS A 154 1.47 -8.82 11.05
N SER A 155 2.63 -8.84 11.68
CA SER A 155 3.25 -7.66 12.31
C SER A 155 3.72 -6.60 11.32
N ARG A 156 3.93 -6.95 10.06
CA ARG A 156 4.59 -6.11 9.05
C ARG A 156 6.07 -5.85 9.32
N LYS A 157 6.67 -6.60 10.25
CA LYS A 157 8.12 -6.57 10.44
C LYS A 157 8.81 -7.05 9.17
N ASP A 158 9.81 -6.32 8.75
CA ASP A 158 10.59 -6.59 7.55
C ASP A 158 12.06 -6.84 7.85
N ALA A 159 12.68 -7.61 6.97
CA ALA A 159 14.10 -7.82 6.89
C ALA A 159 14.55 -7.58 5.45
N ILE A 160 15.71 -6.97 5.28
CA ILE A 160 16.40 -6.81 4.00
C ILE A 160 17.77 -7.42 4.15
N VAL A 161 18.17 -8.24 3.17
CA VAL A 161 19.51 -8.83 3.07
C VAL A 161 20.11 -8.44 1.73
N TRP A 162 21.27 -7.83 1.74
CA TRP A 162 21.99 -7.44 0.53
C TRP A 162 22.78 -8.59 -0.05
N SER A 163 22.78 -8.72 -1.37
CA SER A 163 23.46 -9.78 -2.12
C SER A 163 23.94 -9.26 -3.47
N GLU A 164 25.06 -9.79 -3.95
CA GLU A 164 25.57 -9.57 -5.32
C GLU A 164 25.06 -10.63 -6.30
N SER A 165 24.42 -11.71 -5.79
CA SER A 165 23.87 -12.80 -6.60
C SER A 165 22.46 -13.17 -6.19
N LYS A 166 21.71 -13.76 -7.12
CA LYS A 166 20.40 -14.39 -6.87
C LYS A 166 20.37 -15.86 -7.25
N ASP A 167 21.54 -16.50 -7.30
CA ASP A 167 21.62 -17.94 -7.46
C ASP A 167 20.98 -18.70 -6.28
N MET A 168 20.94 -20.03 -6.36
CA MET A 168 20.30 -20.85 -5.32
C MET A 168 20.98 -20.71 -3.97
N LEU A 169 22.32 -20.60 -3.94
CA LEU A 169 23.04 -20.46 -2.68
C LEU A 169 22.75 -19.11 -2.00
N ALA A 170 22.79 -18.04 -2.77
CA ALA A 170 22.40 -16.70 -2.30
C ALA A 170 20.93 -16.69 -1.84
N TRP A 171 20.02 -17.34 -2.58
CA TRP A 171 18.61 -17.48 -2.22
C TRP A 171 18.42 -18.10 -0.84
N LEU A 172 19.07 -19.26 -0.57
CA LEU A 172 19.00 -19.96 0.72
C LEU A 172 19.67 -19.15 1.84
N GLY A 173 20.83 -18.56 1.56
CA GLY A 173 21.56 -17.71 2.50
C GLY A 173 20.75 -16.48 2.91
N CYS A 174 20.13 -15.79 1.95
CA CYS A 174 19.27 -14.64 2.20
C CYS A 174 18.03 -15.01 3.03
N HIS A 175 17.40 -16.16 2.77
CA HIS A 175 16.32 -16.66 3.62
C HIS A 175 16.76 -16.87 5.06
N THR A 176 17.90 -17.55 5.27
CA THR A 176 18.46 -17.80 6.60
C THR A 176 18.73 -16.50 7.34
N GLN A 177 19.36 -15.53 6.66
CA GLN A 177 19.65 -14.22 7.23
C GLN A 177 18.38 -13.41 7.55
N ALA A 178 17.36 -13.51 6.69
CA ALA A 178 16.08 -12.87 6.93
C ALA A 178 15.35 -13.49 8.12
N PHE A 179 15.31 -14.82 8.25
CA PHE A 179 14.71 -15.50 9.39
C PHE A 179 15.37 -15.14 10.71
N ARG A 180 16.71 -14.99 10.74
CA ARG A 180 17.43 -14.49 11.93
C ARG A 180 16.96 -13.10 12.34
N ARG A 181 16.81 -12.18 11.39
CA ARG A 181 16.35 -10.80 11.63
C ARG A 181 14.89 -10.71 12.03
N LEU A 182 14.08 -11.64 11.55
CA LEU A 182 12.66 -11.74 11.89
C LEU A 182 12.39 -12.47 13.22
N GLY A 183 13.41 -13.13 13.79
CA GLY A 183 13.30 -13.86 15.06
C GLY A 183 12.82 -15.29 14.91
N GLY A 184 12.73 -15.84 13.69
CA GLY A 184 12.32 -17.23 13.44
C GLY A 184 11.71 -17.45 12.06
N VAL A 185 11.20 -18.66 11.84
CA VAL A 185 10.66 -19.15 10.58
C VAL A 185 9.14 -19.16 10.63
N PRO A 186 8.43 -18.48 9.72
CA PRO A 186 6.98 -18.54 9.62
C PRO A 186 6.52 -19.89 9.03
N ALA A 187 5.26 -20.25 9.25
CA ALA A 187 4.71 -21.50 8.72
C ALA A 187 4.68 -21.55 7.19
N THR A 188 4.54 -20.40 6.52
CA THR A 188 4.49 -20.29 5.05
C THR A 188 5.33 -19.11 4.58
N VAL A 189 6.11 -19.32 3.51
CA VAL A 189 6.80 -18.23 2.78
C VAL A 189 6.19 -18.11 1.39
N ARG A 190 5.55 -16.97 1.15
CA ARG A 190 5.01 -16.62 -0.16
C ARG A 190 6.09 -15.96 -1.00
N ILE A 191 6.30 -16.50 -2.19
CA ILE A 191 7.30 -16.03 -3.15
C ILE A 191 6.65 -15.69 -4.49
N ASP A 192 7.31 -14.88 -5.30
CA ASP A 192 6.97 -14.78 -6.72
C ASP A 192 7.46 -16.01 -7.49
N ASN A 193 7.07 -16.10 -8.76
CA ASN A 193 7.59 -17.12 -9.70
C ASN A 193 9.04 -16.80 -10.09
N GLU A 194 9.91 -16.57 -9.11
CA GLU A 194 11.34 -16.38 -9.34
C GLU A 194 11.94 -17.68 -9.90
N LYS A 195 12.64 -17.57 -11.03
CA LYS A 195 13.22 -18.75 -11.74
C LYS A 195 14.15 -19.60 -10.86
N THR A 196 14.81 -18.98 -9.90
CA THR A 196 15.65 -19.66 -8.92
C THR A 196 14.85 -20.62 -8.05
N ALA A 197 13.64 -20.23 -7.65
CA ALA A 197 12.79 -20.99 -6.74
C ALA A 197 11.77 -21.89 -7.46
N VAL A 198 11.22 -21.45 -8.61
CA VAL A 198 10.20 -22.17 -9.39
C VAL A 198 10.77 -22.60 -10.74
N VAL A 199 10.97 -23.89 -10.91
CA VAL A 199 11.62 -24.45 -12.13
C VAL A 199 10.64 -24.50 -13.31
N LYS A 200 9.37 -24.82 -13.06
CA LYS A 200 8.34 -24.95 -14.10
C LYS A 200 6.95 -24.67 -13.54
N GLY A 201 6.10 -24.04 -14.35
CA GLY A 201 4.74 -23.72 -13.94
C GLY A 201 4.67 -22.50 -13.02
N ALA A 202 3.54 -22.31 -12.35
CA ALA A 202 3.31 -21.19 -11.46
C ALA A 202 2.16 -21.48 -10.48
N GLY A 203 2.13 -20.76 -9.34
CA GLY A 203 1.11 -20.94 -8.31
C GLY A 203 1.11 -22.35 -7.72
N ALA A 204 -0.07 -22.88 -7.41
CA ALA A 204 -0.24 -24.23 -6.84
C ALA A 204 0.32 -25.38 -7.71
N TRP A 205 0.49 -25.14 -9.01
CA TRP A 205 1.04 -26.08 -9.99
C TRP A 205 2.51 -25.83 -10.29
N GLY A 206 3.14 -24.88 -9.59
CA GLY A 206 4.57 -24.59 -9.74
C GLY A 206 5.44 -25.71 -9.20
N VAL A 207 6.42 -26.15 -10.01
CA VAL A 207 7.44 -27.10 -9.59
C VAL A 207 8.54 -26.34 -8.86
N ILE A 208 8.57 -26.44 -7.55
CA ILE A 208 9.60 -25.82 -6.71
C ILE A 208 10.94 -26.55 -6.90
N ASN A 209 12.02 -25.77 -6.99
CA ASN A 209 13.39 -26.30 -7.07
C ASN A 209 13.65 -27.30 -5.93
N LYS A 210 14.28 -28.43 -6.26
CA LYS A 210 14.52 -29.53 -5.31
C LYS A 210 15.32 -29.09 -4.07
N SER A 211 16.38 -28.27 -4.26
CA SER A 211 17.19 -27.75 -3.17
C SER A 211 16.38 -26.82 -2.26
N TYR A 212 15.60 -25.93 -2.85
CA TYR A 212 14.73 -25.03 -2.08
C TYR A 212 13.61 -25.78 -1.34
N ARG A 213 13.03 -26.80 -1.97
CA ARG A 213 12.05 -27.67 -1.30
C ARG A 213 12.65 -28.40 -0.12
N ARG A 214 13.86 -28.99 -0.28
CA ARG A 214 14.58 -29.66 0.80
C ARG A 214 14.88 -28.69 1.96
N TYR A 215 15.37 -27.50 1.65
CA TYR A 215 15.59 -26.43 2.62
C TYR A 215 14.32 -26.07 3.38
N ALA A 216 13.21 -25.84 2.67
CA ALA A 216 11.91 -25.53 3.27
C ALA A 216 11.41 -26.65 4.20
N THR A 217 11.57 -27.92 3.77
CA THR A 217 11.20 -29.09 4.58
C THR A 217 12.05 -29.16 5.85
N THR A 218 13.37 -28.92 5.76
CA THR A 218 14.28 -28.92 6.92
C THR A 218 13.90 -27.85 7.93
N LEU A 219 13.55 -26.66 7.46
CA LEU A 219 13.13 -25.54 8.31
C LEU A 219 11.63 -25.54 8.66
N ARG A 220 10.88 -26.51 8.16
CA ARG A 220 9.44 -26.72 8.44
C ARG A 220 8.57 -25.57 8.03
N PHE A 221 8.81 -24.99 6.85
CA PHE A 221 7.88 -24.02 6.27
C PHE A 221 7.36 -24.48 4.90
N HIS A 222 6.17 -24.05 4.55
CA HIS A 222 5.57 -24.27 3.23
C HIS A 222 5.96 -23.15 2.26
N VAL A 223 6.32 -23.54 1.02
CA VAL A 223 6.58 -22.59 -0.07
C VAL A 223 5.29 -22.34 -0.82
N ASP A 224 4.80 -21.10 -0.78
CA ASP A 224 3.59 -20.67 -1.48
C ASP A 224 3.97 -19.77 -2.68
N ALA A 225 4.07 -20.37 -3.87
CA ALA A 225 4.35 -19.61 -5.10
C ALA A 225 3.11 -18.88 -5.59
N CYS A 226 3.22 -17.57 -5.84
CA CYS A 226 2.09 -16.77 -6.32
C CYS A 226 1.62 -17.22 -7.71
N PRO A 227 0.30 -17.29 -7.98
CA PRO A 227 -0.20 -17.44 -9.32
C PRO A 227 0.25 -16.28 -10.21
N PRO A 228 0.58 -16.51 -11.50
CA PRO A 228 0.97 -15.45 -12.41
C PRO A 228 -0.17 -14.45 -12.61
N ARG A 229 0.15 -13.19 -12.82
CA ARG A 229 -0.79 -12.09 -13.09
C ARG A 229 -1.84 -11.85 -11.99
N GLN A 230 -1.55 -12.21 -10.73
CA GLN A 230 -2.40 -11.89 -9.59
C GLN A 230 -1.69 -10.93 -8.61
N PRO A 231 -1.52 -9.65 -8.96
CA PRO A 231 -0.84 -8.66 -8.12
C PRO A 231 -1.52 -8.49 -6.75
N GLN A 232 -2.83 -8.77 -6.66
CA GLN A 232 -3.55 -8.72 -5.39
C GLN A 232 -3.01 -9.69 -4.32
N CYS A 233 -2.37 -10.79 -4.71
CA CYS A 233 -1.75 -11.73 -3.78
C CYS A 233 -0.50 -11.15 -3.10
N LYS A 234 0.15 -10.17 -3.73
CA LYS A 234 1.35 -9.47 -3.24
C LYS A 234 1.10 -8.09 -2.63
N GLY A 235 -0.11 -7.59 -2.62
CA GLY A 235 -0.43 -6.21 -2.24
C GLY A 235 0.09 -5.74 -0.87
N LYS A 236 0.49 -6.66 0.01
CA LYS A 236 1.13 -6.34 1.30
C LYS A 236 2.61 -5.98 1.13
N ILE A 237 3.31 -6.67 0.21
CA ILE A 237 4.73 -6.45 -0.05
C ILE A 237 4.98 -5.30 -1.05
N GLU A 238 4.19 -5.21 -2.13
CA GLU A 238 4.37 -4.19 -3.18
C GLU A 238 4.27 -2.76 -2.65
N ARG A 239 3.28 -2.48 -1.79
CA ARG A 239 3.15 -1.17 -1.16
C ARG A 239 4.36 -0.84 -0.28
N ARG A 240 4.88 -1.82 0.48
CA ARG A 240 6.06 -1.64 1.31
C ARG A 240 7.37 -1.59 0.54
N VAL A 241 7.51 -2.33 -0.57
CA VAL A 241 8.69 -2.21 -1.46
C VAL A 241 8.77 -0.80 -2.03
N ARG A 242 7.66 -0.24 -2.48
CA ARG A 242 7.62 1.14 -2.99
C ARG A 242 7.96 2.16 -1.90
N ASP A 243 7.32 2.06 -0.72
CA ASP A 243 7.54 2.98 0.39
C ASP A 243 8.97 2.89 0.96
N GLN A 244 9.62 1.73 0.83
CA GLN A 244 10.98 1.52 1.30
C GLN A 244 12.05 1.93 0.30
N ARG A 245 11.79 1.88 -1.02
CA ARG A 245 12.74 2.42 -2.03
C ARG A 245 13.10 3.88 -1.75
N PHE A 246 12.19 4.63 -1.16
CA PHE A 246 12.45 6.02 -0.76
C PHE A 246 13.11 6.16 0.61
N ALA A 247 12.94 5.19 1.51
CA ALA A 247 13.38 5.28 2.90
C ALA A 247 14.71 4.54 3.17
N ILE A 248 14.99 3.47 2.40
CA ILE A 248 16.22 2.68 2.47
C ILE A 248 16.78 2.62 1.07
N ASP A 249 17.34 3.74 0.64
CA ASP A 249 17.96 3.89 -0.65
C ASP A 249 19.49 3.86 -0.48
N PRO A 250 20.15 2.75 -0.86
CA PRO A 250 21.59 2.60 -0.70
C PRO A 250 22.40 3.51 -1.62
N GLN A 251 21.78 4.06 -2.67
CA GLN A 251 22.43 4.91 -3.66
C GLN A 251 22.72 6.34 -3.14
N LYS A 252 22.13 6.72 -2.00
CA LYS A 252 22.32 8.06 -1.42
C LYS A 252 23.65 8.24 -0.72
N TRP A 253 24.36 7.15 -0.46
CA TRP A 253 25.59 7.14 0.34
C TRP A 253 26.61 6.21 -0.31
N SER A 254 27.87 6.35 0.08
CA SER A 254 28.94 5.38 -0.19
C SER A 254 29.17 4.53 1.04
N TRP A 255 29.53 3.29 0.85
CA TRP A 255 29.71 2.26 1.88
C TRP A 255 31.08 1.67 1.78
N SER A 256 31.76 1.44 2.90
CA SER A 256 33.08 0.80 2.88
C SER A 256 32.98 -0.66 2.38
N ASP A 257 31.91 -1.35 2.79
CA ASP A 257 31.61 -2.72 2.38
C ASP A 257 30.08 -3.02 2.48
N ILE A 258 29.67 -4.18 1.98
CA ILE A 258 28.28 -4.63 2.06
C ILE A 258 27.85 -4.87 3.52
N ALA A 259 28.76 -5.19 4.43
CA ALA A 259 28.43 -5.41 5.82
C ALA A 259 28.07 -4.08 6.54
N GLU A 260 28.73 -2.99 6.17
CA GLU A 260 28.35 -1.65 6.66
C GLU A 260 26.95 -1.26 6.17
N LEU A 261 26.70 -1.41 4.87
CA LEU A 261 25.37 -1.18 4.30
C LEU A 261 24.31 -2.03 5.00
N GLN A 262 24.63 -3.30 5.31
CA GLN A 262 23.73 -4.20 6.01
C GLN A 262 23.45 -3.72 7.44
N ARG A 263 24.46 -3.33 8.21
CA ARG A 263 24.31 -2.80 9.58
C ARG A 263 23.43 -1.54 9.59
N TRP A 264 23.70 -0.62 8.66
CA TRP A 264 22.88 0.59 8.51
C TRP A 264 21.43 0.24 8.18
N THR A 265 21.21 -0.66 7.22
CA THR A 265 19.87 -1.12 6.82
C THR A 265 19.12 -1.71 8.01
N ASP A 266 19.75 -2.60 8.78
CA ASP A 266 19.16 -3.22 9.96
C ASP A 266 18.76 -2.18 11.01
N ALA A 267 19.59 -1.18 11.27
CA ALA A 267 19.30 -0.07 12.17
C ALA A 267 18.11 0.78 11.70
N GLN A 268 18.05 1.10 10.39
CA GLN A 268 16.93 1.85 9.82
C GLN A 268 15.61 1.07 9.92
N LEU A 269 15.63 -0.25 9.66
CA LEU A 269 14.43 -1.10 9.77
C LEU A 269 13.93 -1.23 11.21
N LEU A 270 14.82 -1.28 12.19
CA LEU A 270 14.45 -1.27 13.62
C LEU A 270 13.81 0.06 14.01
N ALA A 271 14.47 1.19 13.71
CA ALA A 271 13.93 2.52 14.01
C ALA A 271 12.58 2.80 13.33
N ARG A 272 12.35 2.25 12.14
CA ARG A 272 11.06 2.32 11.45
C ARG A 272 9.99 1.45 12.10
N ALA A 273 10.36 0.29 12.62
CA ALA A 273 9.42 -0.60 13.30
C ALA A 273 8.80 0.05 14.56
N ASP A 274 9.56 0.90 15.25
CA ASP A 274 9.08 1.65 16.42
C ASP A 274 8.08 2.76 16.04
N LYS A 275 8.17 3.30 14.83
CA LYS A 275 7.33 4.43 14.36
C LYS A 275 6.10 4.00 13.58
N LEU A 276 6.19 2.90 12.83
CA LEU A 276 5.11 2.47 11.95
C LEU A 276 4.04 1.72 12.71
N ILE A 277 2.77 2.06 12.44
CA ILE A 277 1.63 1.34 13.01
C ILE A 277 1.31 0.11 12.18
N CYS A 278 1.21 -1.03 12.87
CA CYS A 278 0.75 -2.29 12.28
C CYS A 278 -0.76 -2.24 12.08
N PRO A 279 -1.25 -2.36 10.84
CA PRO A 279 -2.68 -2.23 10.58
C PRO A 279 -3.54 -3.38 11.12
N ALA A 280 -2.91 -4.52 11.45
CA ALA A 280 -3.61 -5.68 12.02
C ALA A 280 -3.90 -5.53 13.52
N THR A 281 -3.03 -4.81 14.22
CA THR A 281 -3.09 -4.71 15.70
C THR A 281 -3.40 -3.32 16.21
N GLY A 282 -3.17 -2.26 15.38
CA GLY A 282 -3.24 -0.87 15.82
C GLY A 282 -2.06 -0.42 16.69
N ARG A 283 -1.11 -1.31 16.98
CA ARG A 283 0.12 -1.06 17.76
C ARG A 283 1.28 -0.78 16.82
N THR A 284 2.46 -0.43 17.37
CA THR A 284 3.65 -0.32 16.55
C THR A 284 4.01 -1.67 15.89
N VAL A 285 4.78 -1.61 14.81
CA VAL A 285 5.32 -2.83 14.17
C VAL A 285 6.23 -3.57 15.13
N ALA A 286 7.03 -2.86 15.93
CA ALA A 286 7.92 -3.45 16.93
C ALA A 286 7.16 -4.23 18.00
N GLU A 287 6.11 -3.64 18.60
CA GLU A 287 5.28 -4.32 19.58
C GLU A 287 4.54 -5.53 19.01
N SER A 288 4.01 -5.39 17.79
CA SER A 288 3.33 -6.47 17.08
C SER A 288 4.27 -7.61 16.73
N TRP A 289 5.52 -7.29 16.37
CA TRP A 289 6.57 -8.26 16.09
C TRP A 289 7.01 -9.00 17.36
N ALA A 290 7.22 -8.30 18.48
CA ALA A 290 7.58 -8.93 19.73
C ALA A 290 6.53 -9.99 20.14
N ALA A 291 5.25 -9.70 19.95
CA ALA A 291 4.16 -10.65 20.20
C ALA A 291 4.14 -11.82 19.18
N GLU A 292 4.50 -11.55 17.91
CA GLU A 292 4.53 -12.56 16.84
C GLU A 292 5.71 -13.52 16.98
N CYS A 293 6.87 -13.08 17.49
CA CYS A 293 8.08 -13.90 17.64
C CYS A 293 7.82 -15.24 18.36
N ALA A 294 6.96 -15.25 19.38
CA ALA A 294 6.57 -16.46 20.11
C ALA A 294 5.82 -17.50 19.25
N LYS A 295 5.37 -17.12 18.06
CA LYS A 295 4.63 -17.99 17.11
C LYS A 295 5.48 -18.42 15.92
N LEU A 296 6.71 -17.93 15.81
CA LEU A 296 7.67 -18.35 14.78
C LEU A 296 8.40 -19.60 15.25
N THR A 297 8.73 -20.49 14.32
CA THR A 297 9.59 -21.64 14.61
C THR A 297 11.03 -21.16 14.85
N PRO A 298 11.67 -21.50 15.98
CA PRO A 298 13.05 -21.12 16.23
C PRO A 298 13.99 -21.61 15.14
N LEU A 299 14.90 -20.76 14.69
CA LEU A 299 15.95 -21.14 13.74
C LEU A 299 17.13 -21.74 14.50
N ALA A 300 17.35 -23.03 14.35
CA ALA A 300 18.48 -23.74 14.97
C ALA A 300 19.66 -23.81 14.01
N GLY A 301 20.87 -23.47 14.48
CA GLY A 301 22.13 -23.65 13.75
C GLY A 301 22.30 -22.75 12.51
N ASP A 302 23.13 -23.17 11.56
CA ASP A 302 23.27 -22.60 10.22
C ASP A 302 22.70 -23.53 9.15
N PRO A 303 21.40 -23.48 8.89
CA PRO A 303 20.77 -24.39 7.93
C PRO A 303 21.24 -24.18 6.49
N ALA A 304 21.74 -23.00 6.13
CA ALA A 304 22.25 -22.74 4.79
C ALA A 304 23.60 -23.45 4.54
N GLY A 305 24.42 -23.62 5.58
CA GLY A 305 25.67 -24.34 5.51
C GLY A 305 25.50 -25.82 5.19
N ALA A 306 24.38 -26.43 5.56
CA ALA A 306 24.10 -27.85 5.30
C ALA A 306 23.76 -28.16 3.82
N PHE A 307 23.61 -27.12 2.98
CA PHE A 307 23.25 -27.25 1.55
C PHE A 307 24.37 -26.74 0.61
N ARG A 308 25.56 -26.47 1.16
CA ARG A 308 26.78 -26.15 0.40
C ARG A 308 27.37 -27.38 -0.25
#